data_86aa037e970c68bff44c6575bf10b517
#
_entry.id   86aa037e970c68bff44c6575bf10b517
#
_cell.length_a   1.000
_cell.length_b   1.000
_cell.length_c   1.000
_cell.angle_alpha   90.00
_cell.angle_beta   90.00
_cell.angle_gamma   90.00
#
_symmetry.space_group_name_H-M   'P 1'
#
loop_
_entity.id
_entity.type
_entity.pdbx_description
1 polymer ?
#
loop_
_entity_poly.entity_id
_entity_poly.type
_entity_poly.pdbx_seq_one_letter_code
_entity_poly.pdbx_strand_id
1 'polypeptide(L)'
;MKVVILAGGLGTRLDPYTKSLPKPMLPLGGKPILEHEIEWIKKNGIKEIVICVSYLRKKIEHYFGDGKKFGVKIEYAISDKPLATAGQLKTAEKFIDGTFVCIYGDSIYNFSLKNMIKQHKKSKSNVTMSLYDYKFNLKYGVIDTKNNGKVTSWNEKPEFSAKINIGCYIMEPEVLQLIPKNKPYGMDSVIRKTLAKKKKVDSVISKKGFIDIGDKETYEKTNEEYSKK
;
A
#
# COMPACT_ATOMS: atom_id res chain seq x y z
N MET A 1 4.57 17.17 -6.73
CA MET A 1 4.37 16.04 -5.76
C MET A 1 4.35 14.77 -6.54
N LYS A 2 5.18 13.82 -6.16
CA LYS A 2 5.30 12.51 -6.83
C LYS A 2 4.57 11.41 -6.05
N VAL A 3 4.21 10.34 -6.75
CA VAL A 3 3.76 9.08 -6.13
C VAL A 3 4.84 8.04 -6.33
N VAL A 4 5.23 7.35 -5.26
CA VAL A 4 6.10 6.17 -5.29
C VAL A 4 5.24 4.93 -5.14
N ILE A 5 5.32 4.02 -6.11
CA ILE A 5 4.58 2.74 -6.09
C ILE A 5 5.57 1.61 -5.80
N LEU A 6 5.30 0.83 -4.75
CA LEU A 6 6.12 -0.31 -4.36
C LEU A 6 5.67 -1.57 -5.10
N ALA A 7 6.33 -1.88 -6.22
CA ALA A 7 5.96 -2.95 -7.15
C ALA A 7 7.01 -4.08 -7.28
N GLY A 8 8.00 -4.12 -6.38
CA GLY A 8 9.12 -5.08 -6.45
C GLY A 8 8.95 -6.34 -5.61
N GLY A 9 7.73 -6.67 -5.16
CA GLY A 9 7.45 -7.88 -4.40
C GLY A 9 7.43 -9.15 -5.26
N LEU A 10 7.76 -10.32 -4.68
CA LEU A 10 7.74 -11.61 -5.36
C LEU A 10 6.33 -12.15 -5.64
N GLY A 11 5.35 -11.78 -4.80
CA GLY A 11 3.95 -12.18 -4.98
C GLY A 11 3.64 -13.67 -4.72
N THR A 12 4.49 -14.40 -4.01
CA THR A 12 4.44 -15.88 -3.85
C THR A 12 3.11 -16.44 -3.35
N ARG A 13 2.32 -15.67 -2.60
CA ARG A 13 0.97 -16.08 -2.15
C ARG A 13 -0.05 -16.24 -3.29
N LEU A 14 0.27 -15.71 -4.47
CA LEU A 14 -0.55 -15.78 -5.68
C LEU A 14 -0.04 -16.82 -6.69
N ASP A 15 0.90 -17.69 -6.31
CA ASP A 15 1.31 -18.78 -7.18
C ASP A 15 0.11 -19.68 -7.58
N PRO A 16 0.02 -20.12 -8.84
CA PRO A 16 1.03 -20.02 -9.91
C PRO A 16 1.00 -18.74 -10.76
N TYR A 17 0.04 -17.81 -10.56
CA TYR A 17 -0.13 -16.60 -11.39
C TYR A 17 1.14 -15.74 -11.46
N THR A 18 1.90 -15.68 -10.35
CA THR A 18 3.08 -14.82 -10.22
C THR A 18 4.40 -15.47 -10.65
N LYS A 19 4.40 -16.72 -11.11
CA LYS A 19 5.60 -17.37 -11.66
C LYS A 19 6.11 -16.73 -12.95
N SER A 20 5.19 -16.26 -13.79
CA SER A 20 5.52 -15.67 -15.09
C SER A 20 5.17 -14.20 -15.22
N LEU A 21 4.37 -13.64 -14.30
CA LEU A 21 3.88 -12.26 -14.33
C LEU A 21 4.03 -11.64 -12.93
N PRO A 22 4.66 -10.46 -12.79
CA PRO A 22 4.74 -9.85 -11.46
C PRO A 22 3.36 -9.44 -10.97
N LYS A 23 3.09 -9.56 -9.67
CA LYS A 23 1.77 -9.31 -9.06
C LYS A 23 1.09 -8.01 -9.55
N PRO A 24 1.78 -6.85 -9.67
CA PRO A 24 1.17 -5.62 -10.18
C PRO A 24 0.68 -5.71 -11.63
N MET A 25 1.13 -6.72 -12.38
CA MET A 25 0.74 -6.96 -13.77
C MET A 25 -0.41 -7.96 -13.93
N LEU A 26 -0.89 -8.57 -12.83
CA LEU A 26 -2.05 -9.45 -12.89
C LEU A 26 -3.28 -8.68 -13.37
N PRO A 27 -4.03 -9.22 -14.34
CA PRO A 27 -5.18 -8.52 -14.91
C PRO A 27 -6.36 -8.46 -13.94
N LEU A 28 -7.02 -7.31 -13.89
CA LEU A 28 -8.35 -7.11 -13.30
C LEU A 28 -9.25 -6.50 -14.37
N GLY A 29 -10.25 -7.24 -14.83
CA GLY A 29 -11.11 -6.79 -15.93
C GLY A 29 -10.33 -6.41 -17.20
N GLY A 30 -9.29 -7.18 -17.55
CA GLY A 30 -8.48 -6.97 -18.74
C GLY A 30 -7.32 -5.97 -18.62
N LYS A 31 -7.21 -5.23 -17.51
CA LYS A 31 -6.12 -4.27 -17.26
C LYS A 31 -5.25 -4.72 -16.08
N PRO A 32 -3.92 -4.47 -16.09
CA PRO A 32 -3.07 -4.72 -14.93
C PRO A 32 -3.55 -3.98 -13.66
N ILE A 33 -3.36 -4.59 -12.49
CA ILE A 33 -3.61 -3.93 -11.19
C ILE A 33 -2.93 -2.56 -11.15
N LEU A 34 -1.67 -2.48 -11.57
CA LEU A 34 -0.88 -1.25 -11.59
C LEU A 34 -1.47 -0.16 -12.50
N GLU A 35 -2.19 -0.54 -13.58
CA GLU A 35 -2.86 0.43 -14.44
C GLU A 35 -4.04 1.09 -13.72
N HIS A 36 -4.83 0.32 -12.96
CA HIS A 36 -5.90 0.87 -12.13
C HIS A 36 -5.36 1.86 -11.08
N GLU A 37 -4.19 1.56 -10.50
CA GLU A 37 -3.53 2.48 -9.55
C GLU A 37 -3.08 3.76 -10.24
N ILE A 38 -2.48 3.69 -11.43
CA ILE A 38 -2.07 4.85 -12.22
C ILE A 38 -3.29 5.70 -12.61
N GLU A 39 -4.40 5.09 -13.02
CA GLU A 39 -5.65 5.80 -13.29
C GLU A 39 -6.18 6.53 -12.04
N TRP A 40 -6.14 5.88 -10.88
CA TRP A 40 -6.54 6.48 -9.61
C TRP A 40 -5.63 7.65 -9.21
N ILE A 41 -4.31 7.52 -9.36
CA ILE A 41 -3.33 8.59 -9.11
C ILE A 41 -3.63 9.78 -10.02
N LYS A 42 -3.82 9.53 -11.33
CA LYS A 42 -4.15 10.56 -12.32
C LYS A 42 -5.46 11.27 -12.01
N LYS A 43 -6.50 10.53 -11.59
CA LYS A 43 -7.78 11.08 -11.13
C LYS A 43 -7.62 12.03 -9.94
N ASN A 44 -6.62 11.80 -9.09
CA ASN A 44 -6.29 12.68 -7.97
C ASN A 44 -5.39 13.87 -8.35
N GLY A 45 -5.07 14.04 -9.65
CA GLY A 45 -4.33 15.19 -10.19
C GLY A 45 -2.82 15.06 -10.12
N ILE A 46 -2.27 13.87 -9.85
CA ILE A 46 -0.82 13.61 -9.83
C ILE A 46 -0.42 12.91 -11.13
N LYS A 47 0.67 13.36 -11.74
CA LYS A 47 1.15 12.84 -13.02
C LYS A 47 2.60 12.35 -13.00
N GLU A 48 3.31 12.57 -11.91
CA GLU A 48 4.70 12.12 -11.75
C GLU A 48 4.73 10.91 -10.83
N ILE A 49 5.23 9.78 -11.35
CA ILE A 49 5.20 8.48 -10.70
C ILE A 49 6.61 7.88 -10.73
N VAL A 50 7.04 7.34 -9.60
CA VAL A 50 8.24 6.50 -9.49
C VAL A 50 7.78 5.09 -9.14
N ILE A 51 8.09 4.11 -9.97
CA ILE A 51 7.76 2.71 -9.71
C ILE A 51 9.01 1.99 -9.21
N CYS A 52 8.95 1.50 -7.97
CA CYS A 52 9.99 0.64 -7.41
C CYS A 52 9.81 -0.78 -7.94
N VAL A 53 10.77 -1.28 -8.69
CA VAL A 53 10.68 -2.58 -9.38
C VAL A 53 11.87 -3.48 -9.04
N SER A 54 11.66 -4.79 -9.11
CA SER A 54 12.70 -5.80 -8.88
C SER A 54 12.43 -7.04 -9.76
N TYR A 55 11.85 -8.08 -9.19
CA TYR A 55 11.53 -9.34 -9.87
C TYR A 55 10.62 -9.10 -11.09
N LEU A 56 10.95 -9.72 -12.22
CA LEU A 56 10.23 -9.61 -13.51
C LEU A 56 9.98 -8.15 -13.98
N ARG A 57 10.81 -7.20 -13.55
CA ARG A 57 10.67 -5.75 -13.83
C ARG A 57 10.49 -5.43 -15.30
N LYS A 58 11.13 -6.19 -16.21
CA LYS A 58 11.06 -5.95 -17.65
C LYS A 58 9.64 -6.00 -18.20
N LYS A 59 8.74 -6.78 -17.58
CA LYS A 59 7.33 -6.82 -17.96
C LYS A 59 6.60 -5.52 -17.62
N ILE A 60 6.93 -4.91 -16.47
CA ILE A 60 6.38 -3.61 -16.04
C ILE A 60 6.95 -2.51 -16.94
N GLU A 61 8.28 -2.47 -17.09
CA GLU A 61 8.98 -1.47 -17.92
C GLU A 61 8.48 -1.50 -19.38
N HIS A 62 8.30 -2.69 -19.96
CA HIS A 62 7.82 -2.85 -21.33
C HIS A 62 6.38 -2.36 -21.53
N TYR A 63 5.48 -2.66 -20.57
CA TYR A 63 4.07 -2.31 -20.66
C TYR A 63 3.82 -0.82 -20.46
N PHE A 64 4.43 -0.21 -19.44
CA PHE A 64 4.18 1.17 -19.04
C PHE A 64 5.12 2.19 -19.70
N GLY A 65 6.32 1.77 -20.12
CA GLY A 65 7.32 2.65 -20.73
C GLY A 65 7.61 3.89 -19.88
N ASP A 66 7.64 5.06 -20.51
CA ASP A 66 7.79 6.36 -19.83
C ASP A 66 6.47 6.94 -19.30
N GLY A 67 5.36 6.23 -19.42
CA GLY A 67 4.04 6.60 -18.94
C GLY A 67 3.23 7.53 -19.86
N LYS A 68 3.81 8.03 -20.95
CA LYS A 68 3.11 8.96 -21.87
C LYS A 68 1.79 8.40 -22.38
N LYS A 69 1.74 7.11 -22.74
CA LYS A 69 0.53 6.40 -23.19
C LYS A 69 -0.61 6.50 -22.17
N PHE A 70 -0.30 6.58 -20.88
CA PHE A 70 -1.26 6.66 -19.79
C PHE A 70 -1.51 8.10 -19.32
N GLY A 71 -0.84 9.09 -19.92
CA GLY A 71 -0.95 10.51 -19.58
C GLY A 71 -0.26 10.88 -18.26
N VAL A 72 0.80 10.16 -17.91
CA VAL A 72 1.67 10.38 -16.75
C VAL A 72 3.14 10.33 -17.16
N LYS A 73 4.04 10.72 -16.25
CA LYS A 73 5.50 10.50 -16.38
C LYS A 73 5.91 9.43 -15.40
N ILE A 74 6.57 8.37 -15.88
CA ILE A 74 7.03 7.26 -15.06
C ILE A 74 8.56 7.21 -15.07
N GLU A 75 9.12 7.10 -13.86
CA GLU A 75 10.54 6.79 -13.62
C GLU A 75 10.62 5.48 -12.83
N TYR A 76 11.72 4.73 -13.00
CA TYR A 76 11.88 3.42 -12.36
C TYR A 76 13.02 3.44 -11.35
N ALA A 77 12.70 3.05 -10.10
CA ALA A 77 13.68 2.79 -9.06
C ALA A 77 13.93 1.28 -8.98
N ILE A 78 15.11 0.86 -9.39
CA ILE A 78 15.44 -0.55 -9.61
C ILE A 78 16.17 -1.12 -8.42
N SER A 79 15.80 -2.34 -8.01
CA SER A 79 16.55 -3.17 -7.07
C SER A 79 16.75 -4.57 -7.66
N ASP A 80 17.96 -5.12 -7.52
CA ASP A 80 18.28 -6.46 -8.01
C ASP A 80 17.99 -7.56 -6.96
N LYS A 81 17.50 -7.17 -5.78
CA LYS A 81 17.17 -8.09 -4.70
C LYS A 81 15.93 -7.62 -3.93
N PRO A 82 15.21 -8.53 -3.26
CA PRO A 82 14.10 -8.18 -2.38
C PRO A 82 14.57 -7.30 -1.21
N LEU A 83 13.95 -6.13 -1.05
CA LEU A 83 14.30 -5.15 -0.02
C LEU A 83 13.17 -4.90 1.00
N ALA A 84 12.09 -5.67 0.98
CA ALA A 84 10.84 -5.40 1.68
C ALA A 84 10.28 -4.00 1.34
N THR A 85 9.21 -3.55 1.99
CA THR A 85 8.46 -2.36 1.55
C THR A 85 9.26 -1.06 1.64
N ALA A 86 9.83 -0.75 2.81
CA ALA A 86 10.58 0.49 2.98
C ALA A 86 11.96 0.45 2.32
N GLY A 87 12.59 -0.71 2.27
CA GLY A 87 13.84 -0.85 1.53
C GLY A 87 13.68 -0.58 0.02
N GLN A 88 12.54 -0.99 -0.58
CA GLN A 88 12.17 -0.59 -1.94
C GLN A 88 11.97 0.93 -2.03
N LEU A 89 11.23 1.53 -1.09
CA LEU A 89 11.06 2.98 -1.04
C LEU A 89 12.40 3.72 -1.02
N LYS A 90 13.39 3.21 -0.29
CA LYS A 90 14.74 3.81 -0.24
C LYS A 90 15.42 3.88 -1.60
N THR A 91 15.13 2.97 -2.53
CA THR A 91 15.70 3.03 -3.89
C THR A 91 15.19 4.22 -4.70
N ALA A 92 14.01 4.74 -4.34
CA ALA A 92 13.41 5.90 -4.99
C ALA A 92 13.94 7.25 -4.45
N GLU A 93 14.79 7.28 -3.42
CA GLU A 93 15.25 8.50 -2.74
C GLU A 93 15.78 9.58 -3.70
N LYS A 94 16.57 9.20 -4.71
CA LYS A 94 17.14 10.12 -5.69
C LYS A 94 16.11 10.85 -6.59
N PHE A 95 14.88 10.33 -6.65
CA PHE A 95 13.79 10.92 -7.44
C PHE A 95 12.88 11.83 -6.61
N ILE A 96 13.08 11.89 -5.28
CA ILE A 96 12.20 12.59 -4.34
C ILE A 96 12.81 13.93 -3.96
N ASP A 97 12.07 15.00 -4.26
CA ASP A 97 12.45 16.39 -4.09
C ASP A 97 11.55 17.19 -3.13
N GLY A 98 10.58 16.55 -2.50
CA GLY A 98 9.64 17.15 -1.56
C GLY A 98 8.63 16.13 -1.03
N THR A 99 7.58 16.59 -0.36
CA THR A 99 6.49 15.75 0.12
C THR A 99 5.98 14.82 -0.99
N PHE A 100 5.87 13.54 -0.73
CA PHE A 100 5.47 12.53 -1.69
C PHE A 100 4.42 11.56 -1.14
N VAL A 101 3.74 10.86 -2.02
CA VAL A 101 2.84 9.76 -1.70
C VAL A 101 3.57 8.44 -1.91
N CYS A 102 3.43 7.49 -0.99
CA CYS A 102 3.91 6.11 -1.16
C CYS A 102 2.73 5.16 -1.10
N ILE A 103 2.57 4.28 -2.09
CA ILE A 103 1.53 3.25 -2.12
C ILE A 103 2.11 1.87 -2.40
N TYR A 104 1.38 0.84 -1.97
CA TYR A 104 1.67 -0.54 -2.35
C TYR A 104 1.08 -0.80 -3.74
N GLY A 105 1.84 -1.45 -4.61
CA GLY A 105 1.51 -1.73 -6.01
C GLY A 105 0.67 -2.99 -6.21
N ASP A 106 -0.18 -3.32 -5.24
CA ASP A 106 -1.00 -4.53 -5.23
C ASP A 106 -2.38 -4.31 -4.61
N SER A 107 -2.80 -3.04 -4.50
CA SER A 107 -4.04 -2.65 -3.84
C SER A 107 -4.87 -1.69 -4.71
N ILE A 108 -6.16 -1.84 -4.68
CA ILE A 108 -7.09 -0.91 -5.35
C ILE A 108 -7.64 0.09 -4.34
N TYR A 109 -7.43 1.37 -4.59
CA TYR A 109 -7.85 2.45 -3.70
C TYR A 109 -9.07 3.19 -4.24
N ASN A 110 -10.07 3.45 -3.37
CA ASN A 110 -11.32 4.12 -3.72
C ASN A 110 -11.58 5.41 -2.93
N PHE A 111 -10.54 6.04 -2.37
CA PHE A 111 -10.65 7.26 -1.58
C PHE A 111 -9.94 8.45 -2.25
N SER A 112 -10.15 9.66 -1.70
CA SER A 112 -9.56 10.89 -2.24
C SER A 112 -8.19 11.18 -1.62
N LEU A 113 -7.14 11.10 -2.44
CA LEU A 113 -5.79 11.57 -2.08
C LEU A 113 -5.77 13.07 -1.76
N LYS A 114 -6.60 13.88 -2.45
CA LYS A 114 -6.64 15.34 -2.24
C LYS A 114 -6.94 15.69 -0.78
N ASN A 115 -7.91 14.99 -0.17
CA ASN A 115 -8.27 15.21 1.23
C ASN A 115 -7.14 14.79 2.18
N MET A 116 -6.50 13.67 1.91
CA MET A 116 -5.37 13.19 2.69
C MET A 116 -4.18 14.15 2.62
N ILE A 117 -3.86 14.65 1.41
CA ILE A 117 -2.81 15.67 1.19
C ILE A 117 -3.13 16.96 1.95
N LYS A 118 -4.38 17.44 1.88
CA LYS A 118 -4.81 18.64 2.61
C LYS A 118 -4.62 18.47 4.12
N GLN A 119 -5.01 17.32 4.66
CA GLN A 119 -4.85 17.02 6.08
C GLN A 119 -3.38 16.93 6.49
N HIS A 120 -2.54 16.25 5.72
CA HIS A 120 -1.10 16.14 5.94
C HIS A 120 -0.44 17.54 6.04
N LYS A 121 -0.70 18.41 5.07
CA LYS A 121 -0.19 19.79 5.07
C LYS A 121 -0.67 20.59 6.27
N LYS A 122 -1.97 20.48 6.62
CA LYS A 122 -2.55 21.17 7.78
C LYS A 122 -1.90 20.70 9.09
N SER A 123 -1.68 19.41 9.23
CA SER A 123 -1.12 18.83 10.46
C SER A 123 0.39 19.01 10.57
N LYS A 124 1.10 19.35 9.49
CA LYS A 124 2.56 19.40 9.41
C LYS A 124 3.21 18.10 9.91
N SER A 125 2.66 16.97 9.51
CA SER A 125 3.15 15.66 9.93
C SER A 125 4.35 15.21 9.08
N ASN A 126 5.24 14.43 9.68
CA ASN A 126 6.31 13.76 8.93
C ASN A 126 5.78 12.59 8.11
N VAL A 127 4.73 11.93 8.63
CA VAL A 127 4.01 10.87 7.94
C VAL A 127 2.52 11.00 8.20
N THR A 128 1.69 10.81 7.17
CA THR A 128 0.25 10.58 7.31
C THR A 128 -0.09 9.24 6.70
N MET A 129 -0.73 8.37 7.46
CA MET A 129 -1.10 7.02 7.04
C MET A 129 -2.58 6.96 6.68
N SER A 130 -2.95 6.20 5.65
CA SER A 130 -4.33 5.83 5.45
C SER A 130 -4.68 4.58 6.27
N LEU A 131 -5.79 4.63 6.97
CA LEU A 131 -6.33 3.53 7.76
C LEU A 131 -7.73 3.17 7.26
N TYR A 132 -8.15 1.96 7.55
CA TYR A 132 -9.50 1.46 7.32
C TYR A 132 -10.04 0.84 8.60
N ASP A 133 -11.31 1.13 8.94
CA ASP A 133 -12.00 0.47 10.05
C ASP A 133 -12.45 -0.92 9.60
N TYR A 134 -11.59 -1.91 9.85
CA TYR A 134 -11.83 -3.30 9.51
C TYR A 134 -12.67 -3.97 10.58
N LYS A 135 -13.85 -4.47 10.17
CA LYS A 135 -14.75 -5.22 11.02
C LYS A 135 -14.63 -6.71 10.75
N PHE A 136 -14.62 -7.50 11.80
CA PHE A 136 -14.57 -8.95 11.70
C PHE A 136 -15.35 -9.60 12.83
N ASN A 137 -16.00 -10.71 12.54
CA ASN A 137 -16.77 -11.48 13.50
C ASN A 137 -15.96 -12.70 13.94
N LEU A 138 -15.88 -12.93 15.25
CA LEU A 138 -15.45 -14.24 15.75
C LEU A 138 -16.58 -15.25 15.56
N LYS A 139 -16.20 -16.47 15.16
CA LYS A 139 -17.15 -17.57 14.98
C LYS A 139 -17.56 -18.23 16.31
N TYR A 140 -16.95 -17.81 17.43
CA TYR A 140 -17.08 -18.41 18.75
C TYR A 140 -17.55 -17.38 19.77
N GLY A 141 -18.17 -17.85 20.86
CA GLY A 141 -18.46 -17.02 22.02
C GLY A 141 -17.18 -16.56 22.72
N VAL A 142 -17.12 -15.29 23.10
CA VAL A 142 -16.04 -14.70 23.90
C VAL A 142 -16.49 -14.66 25.36
N ILE A 143 -15.65 -15.20 26.24
CA ILE A 143 -15.94 -15.40 27.66
C ILE A 143 -14.98 -14.54 28.47
N ASP A 144 -15.51 -13.68 29.35
CA ASP A 144 -14.70 -13.02 30.36
C ASP A 144 -14.67 -13.83 31.66
N THR A 145 -13.50 -13.91 32.27
CA THR A 145 -13.32 -14.60 33.54
C THR A 145 -12.55 -13.74 34.53
N LYS A 146 -12.84 -13.91 35.82
CA LYS A 146 -11.99 -13.40 36.92
C LYS A 146 -10.75 -14.29 37.09
N ASN A 147 -9.74 -13.78 37.81
CA ASN A 147 -8.49 -14.51 38.11
C ASN A 147 -8.72 -15.87 38.83
N ASN A 148 -9.85 -16.03 39.51
CA ASN A 148 -10.25 -17.26 40.19
C ASN A 148 -11.05 -18.22 39.28
N GLY A 149 -11.15 -17.97 37.98
CA GLY A 149 -11.86 -18.81 37.00
C GLY A 149 -13.38 -18.58 36.93
N LYS A 150 -13.94 -17.65 37.74
CA LYS A 150 -15.38 -17.36 37.69
C LYS A 150 -15.74 -16.65 36.37
N VAL A 151 -16.64 -17.21 35.59
CA VAL A 151 -17.19 -16.58 34.38
C VAL A 151 -18.03 -15.37 34.76
N THR A 152 -17.82 -14.26 34.05
CA THR A 152 -18.48 -12.98 34.31
C THR A 152 -19.30 -12.48 33.12
N SER A 153 -18.97 -12.86 31.90
CA SER A 153 -19.75 -12.53 30.70
C SER A 153 -19.65 -13.61 29.64
N TRP A 154 -20.62 -13.63 28.74
CA TRP A 154 -20.65 -14.42 27.52
C TRP A 154 -21.16 -13.54 26.39
N ASN A 155 -20.34 -13.35 25.34
CA ASN A 155 -20.72 -12.62 24.14
C ASN A 155 -20.62 -13.55 22.93
N GLU A 156 -21.77 -13.97 22.38
CA GLU A 156 -21.82 -14.93 21.29
C GLU A 156 -21.52 -14.26 19.95
N LYS A 157 -20.52 -14.78 19.23
CA LYS A 157 -20.09 -14.32 17.89
C LYS A 157 -19.95 -12.81 17.76
N PRO A 158 -19.18 -12.17 18.66
CA PRO A 158 -19.10 -10.72 18.69
C PRO A 158 -18.42 -10.14 17.44
N GLU A 159 -18.89 -8.96 17.03
CA GLU A 159 -18.18 -8.13 16.03
C GLU A 159 -17.06 -7.34 16.72
N PHE A 160 -15.87 -7.41 16.17
CA PHE A 160 -14.74 -6.57 16.53
C PHE A 160 -14.41 -5.61 15.42
N SER A 161 -13.76 -4.50 15.78
CA SER A 161 -13.20 -3.57 14.81
C SER A 161 -11.75 -3.23 15.15
N ALA A 162 -10.94 -3.06 14.11
CA ALA A 162 -9.55 -2.60 14.24
C ALA A 162 -9.23 -1.61 13.12
N LYS A 163 -8.45 -0.59 13.46
CA LYS A 163 -7.90 0.32 12.44
C LYS A 163 -6.69 -0.34 11.81
N ILE A 164 -6.82 -0.76 10.55
CA ILE A 164 -5.74 -1.40 9.82
C ILE A 164 -5.09 -0.42 8.85
N ASN A 165 -3.78 -0.60 8.63
CA ASN A 165 -3.02 0.13 7.62
C ASN A 165 -3.34 -0.43 6.24
N ILE A 166 -3.67 0.46 5.28
CA ILE A 166 -4.04 0.07 3.91
C ILE A 166 -2.98 0.43 2.86
N GLY A 167 -1.73 0.64 3.29
CA GLY A 167 -0.59 0.76 2.38
C GLY A 167 -0.51 2.05 1.56
N CYS A 168 -1.20 3.13 1.98
CA CYS A 168 -1.04 4.44 1.37
C CYS A 168 -0.57 5.45 2.41
N TYR A 169 0.50 6.19 2.08
CA TYR A 169 1.17 7.12 2.97
C TYR A 169 1.47 8.44 2.25
N ILE A 170 1.43 9.54 2.99
CA ILE A 170 2.08 10.80 2.58
C ILE A 170 3.26 11.02 3.52
N MET A 171 4.41 11.28 2.98
CA MET A 171 5.67 11.34 3.72
C MET A 171 6.49 12.56 3.35
N GLU A 172 7.20 13.10 4.33
CA GLU A 172 8.26 14.07 4.11
C GLU A 172 9.59 13.38 3.78
N PRO A 173 10.45 13.96 2.91
CA PRO A 173 11.68 13.32 2.43
C PRO A 173 12.64 12.87 3.53
N GLU A 174 12.67 13.57 4.65
CA GLU A 174 13.55 13.23 5.77
C GLU A 174 13.26 11.88 6.40
N VAL A 175 12.06 11.33 6.20
CA VAL A 175 11.70 9.97 6.66
C VAL A 175 12.57 8.91 5.96
N LEU A 176 12.99 9.16 4.72
CA LEU A 176 13.86 8.26 3.98
C LEU A 176 15.24 8.05 4.64
N GLN A 177 15.70 9.02 5.43
CA GLN A 177 16.97 8.91 6.17
C GLN A 177 16.89 7.87 7.30
N LEU A 178 15.68 7.47 7.72
CA LEU A 178 15.48 6.43 8.72
C LEU A 178 15.63 5.02 8.14
N ILE A 179 15.67 4.88 6.83
CA ILE A 179 15.71 3.60 6.10
C ILE A 179 17.17 3.28 5.75
N PRO A 180 17.71 2.12 6.14
CA PRO A 180 19.04 1.70 5.77
C PRO A 180 19.14 1.44 4.25
N LYS A 181 20.27 1.82 3.64
CA LYS A 181 20.52 1.53 2.21
C LYS A 181 20.77 0.03 1.99
N ASN A 182 20.25 -0.50 0.89
CA ASN A 182 20.53 -1.85 0.38
C ASN A 182 20.25 -3.01 1.37
N LYS A 183 19.33 -2.81 2.32
CA LYS A 183 18.91 -3.82 3.29
C LYS A 183 17.41 -4.00 3.26
N PRO A 184 16.89 -5.23 3.45
CA PRO A 184 15.46 -5.44 3.66
C PRO A 184 15.00 -4.64 4.89
N TYR A 185 13.95 -3.82 4.70
CA TYR A 185 13.39 -3.01 5.78
C TYR A 185 11.89 -2.83 5.56
N GLY A 186 11.09 -3.10 6.61
CA GLY A 186 9.64 -2.99 6.57
C GLY A 186 9.14 -1.56 6.77
N MET A 187 7.97 -1.23 6.25
CA MET A 187 7.33 0.06 6.49
C MET A 187 6.93 0.26 7.96
N ASP A 188 6.51 -0.82 8.64
CA ASP A 188 6.24 -0.83 10.08
C ASP A 188 7.44 -0.34 10.89
N SER A 189 8.65 -0.80 10.53
CA SER A 189 9.90 -0.40 11.18
C SER A 189 10.19 1.10 10.98
N VAL A 190 9.89 1.65 9.79
CA VAL A 190 10.02 3.10 9.54
C VAL A 190 9.07 3.88 10.43
N ILE A 191 7.80 3.47 10.49
CA ILE A 191 6.79 4.16 11.30
C ILE A 191 7.17 4.12 12.78
N ARG A 192 7.54 2.94 13.30
CA ARG A 192 8.01 2.80 14.70
C ARG A 192 9.22 3.69 15.00
N LYS A 193 10.19 3.74 14.08
CA LYS A 193 11.38 4.58 14.24
C LYS A 193 11.08 6.07 14.16
N THR A 194 10.10 6.46 13.32
CA THR A 194 9.60 7.84 13.24
C THR A 194 8.98 8.27 14.57
N LEU A 195 8.11 7.42 15.13
CA LEU A 195 7.50 7.64 16.45
C LEU A 195 8.53 7.70 17.58
N ALA A 196 9.50 6.76 17.60
CA ALA A 196 10.57 6.73 18.60
C ALA A 196 11.43 8.00 18.58
N LYS A 197 11.58 8.64 17.41
CA LYS A 197 12.25 9.94 17.25
C LYS A 197 11.33 11.13 17.58
N LYS A 198 10.16 10.91 18.16
CA LYS A 198 9.16 11.93 18.51
C LYS A 198 8.71 12.77 17.30
N LYS A 199 8.85 12.23 16.09
CA LYS A 199 8.34 12.87 14.88
C LYS A 199 6.84 12.60 14.75
N LYS A 200 6.13 13.53 14.12
CA LYS A 200 4.67 13.46 14.02
C LYS A 200 4.20 12.46 12.98
N VAL A 201 3.41 11.50 13.41
CA VAL A 201 2.72 10.52 12.56
C VAL A 201 1.23 10.66 12.78
N ASP A 202 0.50 11.06 11.75
CA ASP A 202 -0.96 11.18 11.76
C ASP A 202 -1.61 10.09 10.91
N SER A 203 -2.93 9.98 10.99
CA SER A 203 -3.70 9.06 10.19
C SER A 203 -4.98 9.69 9.63
N VAL A 204 -5.46 9.13 8.51
CA VAL A 204 -6.75 9.42 7.90
C VAL A 204 -7.50 8.11 7.75
N ILE A 205 -8.72 8.05 8.27
CA ILE A 205 -9.57 6.87 8.10
C ILE A 205 -10.29 6.98 6.76
N SER A 206 -10.07 6.00 5.88
CA SER A 206 -10.84 5.87 4.64
C SER A 206 -12.22 5.32 4.96
N LYS A 207 -13.26 6.07 4.59
CA LYS A 207 -14.66 5.60 4.68
C LYS A 207 -15.05 4.68 3.52
N LYS A 208 -14.31 4.72 2.41
CA LYS A 208 -14.47 3.83 1.26
C LYS A 208 -13.42 2.75 1.33
N GLY A 209 -13.81 1.53 1.07
CA GLY A 209 -12.94 0.37 1.14
C GLY A 209 -11.72 0.48 0.22
N PHE A 210 -10.78 -0.35 0.48
CA PHE A 210 -9.70 -0.72 -0.43
C PHE A 210 -9.81 -2.23 -0.70
N ILE A 211 -9.19 -2.68 -1.76
CA ILE A 211 -9.08 -4.12 -2.06
C ILE A 211 -7.60 -4.46 -2.04
N ASP A 212 -7.19 -5.27 -1.06
CA ASP A 212 -5.85 -5.88 -1.05
C ASP A 212 -5.90 -7.19 -1.85
N ILE A 213 -5.21 -7.22 -2.97
CA ILE A 213 -5.08 -8.43 -3.80
C ILE A 213 -4.01 -9.35 -3.16
N GLY A 214 -4.23 -9.76 -1.92
CA GLY A 214 -3.22 -10.47 -1.10
C GLY A 214 -3.09 -11.96 -1.37
N ASP A 215 -4.15 -12.62 -1.85
CA ASP A 215 -4.27 -14.07 -2.05
C ASP A 215 -5.10 -14.40 -3.29
N LYS A 216 -5.13 -15.69 -3.63
CA LYS A 216 -5.78 -16.20 -4.83
C LYS A 216 -7.30 -15.99 -4.82
N GLU A 217 -7.96 -16.24 -3.70
CA GLU A 217 -9.41 -16.12 -3.57
C GLU A 217 -9.85 -14.66 -3.80
N THR A 218 -9.19 -13.74 -3.14
CA THR A 218 -9.44 -12.29 -3.29
C THR A 218 -9.17 -11.83 -4.72
N TYR A 219 -8.10 -12.36 -5.36
CA TYR A 219 -7.77 -12.02 -6.75
C TYR A 219 -8.87 -12.50 -7.71
N GLU A 220 -9.26 -13.77 -7.65
CA GLU A 220 -10.24 -14.38 -8.56
C GLU A 220 -11.59 -13.66 -8.44
N LYS A 221 -12.07 -13.45 -7.22
CA LYS A 221 -13.30 -12.71 -6.94
C LYS A 221 -13.26 -11.28 -7.49
N THR A 222 -12.17 -10.57 -7.22
CA THR A 222 -12.03 -9.17 -7.68
C THR A 222 -11.95 -9.10 -9.21
N ASN A 223 -11.21 -10.02 -9.84
CA ASN A 223 -11.12 -10.06 -11.29
C ASN A 223 -12.48 -10.35 -11.96
N GLU A 224 -13.28 -11.24 -11.40
CA GLU A 224 -14.65 -11.48 -11.87
C GLU A 224 -15.53 -10.24 -11.76
N GLU A 225 -15.49 -9.53 -10.62
CA GLU A 225 -16.22 -8.28 -10.42
C GLU A 225 -15.82 -7.18 -11.41
N TYR A 226 -14.53 -7.08 -11.74
CA TYR A 226 -14.00 -6.09 -12.69
C TYR A 226 -14.29 -6.46 -14.15
N SER A 227 -14.42 -7.73 -14.45
CA SER A 227 -14.76 -8.22 -15.80
C SER A 227 -16.25 -7.96 -16.18
N LYS A 228 -17.11 -7.70 -15.18
CA LYS A 228 -18.54 -7.39 -15.37
C LYS A 228 -18.82 -5.88 -15.51
N LYS A 229 -17.82 -5.04 -15.34
CA LYS A 229 -17.91 -3.55 -15.48
C LYS A 229 -17.49 -3.08 -16.84
#